data_4a053e390d7ec4bc3b1b00711bc6fb04
#
_entry.id   4a053e390d7ec4bc3b1b00711bc6fb04
#
_cell.length_a   1.000
_cell.length_b   1.000
_cell.length_c   1.000
_cell.angle_alpha   90.00
_cell.angle_beta   90.00
_cell.angle_gamma   90.00
#
_symmetry.space_group_name_H-M   'P 1'
#
loop_
_entity.id
_entity.type
_entity.pdbx_description
1 polymer ?
#
loop_
_entity_poly.entity_id
_entity_poly.type
_entity_poly.pdbx_seq_one_letter_code
_entity_poly.pdbx_strand_id
1 'polypeptide(L)'
;MAQCLLTGIEVAAWQCLSPLLPAPLVVAGYSVGELPAFCAAGVIDAGAALRLAVDRADAMDRCVAGSDTGLMSVSGLRDGTLTQSCRRHGLAVAIELAADRWVLGGLSAALDRAAIELTQLGARCKRLSIGLASHTPWMAGAVPDFARSVRATRFTLPRVPLVCNFTGAMVRCESDLRSALAGQLAHPVPWTRCMELVAERRPRCVLEVGPGSSLSQLWNERYPEVPARSADEFRSAEAVAAWAIGASGLR
;
A
#
# COMPACT_ATOMS: atom_id res chain seq x y z
N MET A 1 14.99 4.79 -6.13
CA MET A 1 14.46 5.69 -7.17
C MET A 1 12.95 5.48 -7.44
N ALA A 2 12.44 4.26 -7.63
CA ALA A 2 11.02 4.02 -7.94
C ALA A 2 10.03 4.58 -6.88
N GLN A 3 10.33 4.43 -5.59
CA GLN A 3 9.46 4.92 -4.51
C GLN A 3 9.28 6.45 -4.57
N CYS A 4 10.35 7.19 -4.79
CA CYS A 4 10.29 8.66 -4.89
C CYS A 4 9.48 9.13 -6.10
N LEU A 5 9.63 8.42 -7.23
CA LEU A 5 8.86 8.74 -8.45
C LEU A 5 7.38 8.49 -8.24
N LEU A 6 6.99 7.33 -7.67
CA LEU A 6 5.60 7.01 -7.36
C LEU A 6 5.01 8.03 -6.40
N THR A 7 5.67 8.29 -5.27
CA THR A 7 5.21 9.30 -4.31
C THR A 7 5.05 10.67 -4.96
N GLY A 8 5.99 11.07 -5.83
CA GLY A 8 5.93 12.36 -6.55
C GLY A 8 4.73 12.47 -7.49
N ILE A 9 4.49 11.42 -8.27
CA ILE A 9 3.34 11.35 -9.20
C ILE A 9 2.02 11.42 -8.41
N GLU A 10 1.88 10.60 -7.35
CA GLU A 10 0.66 10.52 -6.56
C GLU A 10 0.38 11.82 -5.80
N VAL A 11 1.40 12.46 -5.22
CA VAL A 11 1.27 13.77 -4.56
C VAL A 11 0.87 14.85 -5.57
N ALA A 12 1.52 14.90 -6.74
CA ALA A 12 1.20 15.88 -7.78
C ALA A 12 -0.22 15.68 -8.33
N ALA A 13 -0.61 14.42 -8.59
CA ALA A 13 -1.96 14.09 -9.02
C ALA A 13 -3.00 14.53 -7.97
N TRP A 14 -2.75 14.23 -6.69
CA TRP A 14 -3.65 14.66 -5.62
C TRP A 14 -3.75 16.19 -5.51
N GLN A 15 -2.65 16.93 -5.65
CA GLN A 15 -2.66 18.39 -5.64
C GLN A 15 -3.48 18.98 -6.78
N CYS A 16 -3.45 18.36 -7.97
CA CYS A 16 -4.28 18.77 -9.10
C CYS A 16 -5.77 18.42 -8.89
N LEU A 17 -6.06 17.28 -8.29
CA LEU A 17 -7.43 16.77 -8.16
C LEU A 17 -8.16 17.34 -6.95
N SER A 18 -7.48 17.49 -5.81
CA SER A 18 -8.12 17.85 -4.53
C SER A 18 -8.91 19.17 -4.56
N PRO A 19 -8.53 20.23 -5.32
CA PRO A 19 -9.35 21.43 -5.42
C PRO A 19 -10.66 21.24 -6.20
N LEU A 20 -10.74 20.19 -7.02
CA LEU A 20 -11.89 19.88 -7.87
C LEU A 20 -12.83 18.84 -7.25
N LEU A 21 -12.38 18.17 -6.19
CA LEU A 21 -13.09 17.06 -5.57
C LEU A 21 -13.72 17.47 -4.23
N PRO A 22 -14.85 16.88 -3.84
CA PRO A 22 -15.30 16.96 -2.46
C PRO A 22 -14.28 16.32 -1.52
N ALA A 23 -14.28 16.73 -0.25
CA ALA A 23 -13.41 16.11 0.76
C ALA A 23 -13.69 14.62 0.83
N PRO A 24 -12.65 13.75 0.79
CA PRO A 24 -12.85 12.32 0.88
C PRO A 24 -13.35 11.91 2.27
N LEU A 25 -14.15 10.85 2.35
CA LEU A 25 -14.63 10.27 3.62
C LEU A 25 -13.49 9.59 4.39
N VAL A 26 -12.52 9.06 3.65
CA VAL A 26 -11.38 8.32 4.17
C VAL A 26 -10.32 8.23 3.08
N VAL A 27 -9.06 8.17 3.48
CA VAL A 27 -7.94 7.86 2.59
C VAL A 27 -7.19 6.63 3.09
N ALA A 28 -6.64 5.86 2.17
CA ALA A 28 -5.75 4.74 2.43
C ALA A 28 -4.67 4.71 1.36
N GLY A 29 -3.45 4.33 1.73
CA GLY A 29 -2.35 4.18 0.78
C GLY A 29 -1.81 2.76 0.84
N TYR A 30 -1.46 2.19 -0.31
CA TYR A 30 -0.92 0.84 -0.42
C TYR A 30 0.61 0.89 -0.42
N SER A 31 1.26 0.29 0.60
CA SER A 31 2.73 0.27 0.71
C SER A 31 3.34 1.68 0.64
N VAL A 32 4.14 1.99 -0.38
CA VAL A 32 4.73 3.34 -0.57
C VAL A 32 3.66 4.41 -0.76
N GLY A 33 2.50 4.07 -1.30
CA GLY A 33 1.34 4.97 -1.43
C GLY A 33 0.78 5.45 -0.08
N GLU A 34 1.24 4.90 1.04
CA GLU A 34 0.90 5.42 2.36
C GLU A 34 1.49 6.83 2.59
N LEU A 35 2.65 7.16 2.01
CA LEU A 35 3.24 8.50 2.11
C LEU A 35 2.35 9.58 1.44
N PRO A 36 1.92 9.45 0.17
CA PRO A 36 0.94 10.38 -0.40
C PRO A 36 -0.42 10.33 0.31
N ALA A 37 -0.86 9.20 0.88
CA ALA A 37 -2.07 9.16 1.69
C ALA A 37 -1.95 10.00 2.98
N PHE A 38 -0.80 9.97 3.65
CA PHE A 38 -0.50 10.87 4.78
C PHE A 38 -0.53 12.34 4.36
N CYS A 39 -0.03 12.65 3.17
CA CYS A 39 -0.11 14.00 2.60
C CYS A 39 -1.57 14.38 2.30
N ALA A 40 -2.35 13.52 1.67
CA ALA A 40 -3.75 13.75 1.35
C ALA A 40 -4.62 13.91 2.61
N ALA A 41 -4.30 13.17 3.68
CA ALA A 41 -4.95 13.34 4.97
C ALA A 41 -4.52 14.63 5.71
N GLY A 42 -3.52 15.35 5.23
CA GLY A 42 -2.99 16.56 5.82
C GLY A 42 -2.08 16.30 7.03
N VAL A 43 -1.54 15.08 7.19
CA VAL A 43 -0.62 14.72 8.28
C VAL A 43 0.78 15.27 8.04
N ILE A 44 1.25 15.21 6.79
CA ILE A 44 2.55 15.76 6.35
C ILE A 44 2.35 16.59 5.09
N ASP A 45 3.28 17.50 4.80
CA ASP A 45 3.30 18.25 3.54
C ASP A 45 3.93 17.44 2.39
N ALA A 46 3.73 17.90 1.16
CA ALA A 46 4.25 17.27 -0.05
C ALA A 46 5.78 17.11 -0.05
N GLY A 47 6.50 18.13 0.43
CA GLY A 47 7.96 18.08 0.53
C GLY A 47 8.42 17.03 1.55
N ALA A 48 7.71 16.89 2.66
CA ALA A 48 7.96 15.86 3.66
C ALA A 48 7.69 14.45 3.11
N ALA A 49 6.59 14.27 2.36
CA ALA A 49 6.29 12.98 1.72
C ALA A 49 7.42 12.54 0.77
N LEU A 50 7.94 13.46 -0.04
CA LEU A 50 9.06 13.18 -0.96
C LEU A 50 10.36 12.87 -0.22
N ARG A 51 10.73 13.63 0.81
CA ARG A 51 11.91 13.35 1.62
C ARG A 51 11.80 11.99 2.31
N LEU A 52 10.66 11.70 2.92
CA LEU A 52 10.42 10.40 3.55
C LEU A 52 10.44 9.24 2.53
N ALA A 53 10.04 9.46 1.27
CA ALA A 53 10.15 8.43 0.23
C ALA A 53 11.61 8.10 -0.11
N VAL A 54 12.50 9.12 -0.13
CA VAL A 54 13.95 8.92 -0.29
C VAL A 54 14.51 8.16 0.91
N ASP A 55 14.27 8.67 2.13
CA ASP A 55 14.79 8.06 3.36
C ASP A 55 14.30 6.61 3.54
N ARG A 56 13.03 6.34 3.17
CA ARG A 56 12.45 4.99 3.18
C ARG A 56 13.19 4.07 2.21
N ALA A 57 13.38 4.50 0.97
CA ALA A 57 14.08 3.72 -0.05
C ALA A 57 15.51 3.41 0.41
N ASP A 58 16.24 4.40 0.86
CA ASP A 58 17.63 4.27 1.31
C ASP A 58 17.77 3.35 2.53
N ALA A 59 16.84 3.44 3.50
CA ALA A 59 16.83 2.56 4.66
C ALA A 59 16.57 1.10 4.26
N MET A 60 15.64 0.87 3.34
CA MET A 60 15.32 -0.46 2.84
C MET A 60 16.45 -1.06 2.00
N ASP A 61 17.06 -0.27 1.11
CA ASP A 61 18.19 -0.70 0.26
C ASP A 61 19.39 -1.08 1.11
N ARG A 62 19.73 -0.27 2.13
CA ARG A 62 20.83 -0.60 3.06
C ARG A 62 20.54 -1.86 3.88
N CYS A 63 19.30 -2.07 4.28
CA CYS A 63 18.91 -3.23 5.10
C CYS A 63 19.14 -4.56 4.40
N VAL A 64 18.99 -4.64 3.09
CA VAL A 64 19.17 -5.87 2.30
C VAL A 64 20.45 -5.91 1.50
N ALA A 65 21.37 -4.95 1.71
CA ALA A 65 22.66 -4.93 1.01
C ALA A 65 23.37 -6.28 1.16
N GLY A 66 23.68 -6.92 0.04
CA GLY A 66 24.31 -8.25 0.01
C GLY A 66 23.36 -9.44 0.16
N SER A 67 22.04 -9.21 0.26
CA SER A 67 21.02 -10.28 0.33
C SER A 67 20.19 -10.28 -0.95
N ASP A 68 20.05 -11.44 -1.59
CA ASP A 68 19.15 -11.61 -2.75
C ASP A 68 17.75 -11.96 -2.25
N THR A 69 16.95 -10.94 -2.05
CA THR A 69 15.56 -11.03 -1.58
C THR A 69 14.57 -10.58 -2.66
N GLY A 70 13.29 -10.81 -2.44
CA GLY A 70 12.26 -10.35 -3.35
C GLY A 70 10.85 -10.65 -2.87
N LEU A 71 9.90 -10.39 -3.77
CA LEU A 71 8.48 -10.61 -3.57
C LEU A 71 7.89 -11.51 -4.67
N MET A 72 6.86 -12.26 -4.31
CA MET A 72 6.08 -13.11 -5.20
C MET A 72 4.60 -13.00 -4.89
N SER A 73 3.77 -12.70 -5.88
CA SER A 73 2.32 -12.82 -5.75
C SER A 73 1.91 -14.30 -5.86
N VAL A 74 0.96 -14.71 -5.04
CA VAL A 74 0.38 -16.06 -5.00
C VAL A 74 -1.12 -15.92 -4.96
N SER A 75 -1.84 -16.71 -5.78
CA SER A 75 -3.31 -16.73 -5.78
C SER A 75 -3.85 -18.14 -6.04
N GLY A 76 -5.10 -18.38 -5.58
CA GLY A 76 -5.85 -19.62 -5.84
C GLY A 76 -5.64 -20.71 -4.79
N LEU A 77 -5.08 -20.42 -3.63
CA LEU A 77 -4.93 -21.36 -2.52
C LEU A 77 -5.78 -20.95 -1.30
N ARG A 78 -5.88 -21.86 -0.35
CA ARG A 78 -6.40 -21.57 0.99
C ARG A 78 -5.26 -21.20 1.93
N ASP A 79 -5.52 -20.34 2.89
CA ASP A 79 -4.56 -19.79 3.85
C ASP A 79 -3.73 -20.88 4.57
N GLY A 80 -4.33 -21.96 5.03
CA GLY A 80 -3.59 -23.04 5.73
C GLY A 80 -2.47 -23.67 4.89
N THR A 81 -2.70 -23.87 3.59
CA THR A 81 -1.69 -24.42 2.66
C THR A 81 -0.56 -23.41 2.45
N LEU A 82 -0.91 -22.13 2.27
CA LEU A 82 0.06 -21.05 2.13
C LEU A 82 0.96 -20.92 3.37
N THR A 83 0.36 -20.89 4.56
CA THR A 83 1.08 -20.78 5.84
C THR A 83 2.07 -21.92 6.03
N GLN A 84 1.69 -23.16 5.68
CA GLN A 84 2.58 -24.31 5.77
C GLN A 84 3.77 -24.19 4.80
N SER A 85 3.54 -23.75 3.56
CA SER A 85 4.61 -23.54 2.58
C SER A 85 5.55 -22.42 3.02
N CYS A 86 5.02 -21.30 3.53
CA CYS A 86 5.83 -20.22 4.08
C CYS A 86 6.78 -20.73 5.18
N ARG A 87 6.28 -21.51 6.13
CA ARG A 87 7.11 -22.08 7.21
C ARG A 87 8.21 -23.02 6.66
N ARG A 88 7.87 -23.88 5.69
CA ARG A 88 8.82 -24.83 5.07
C ARG A 88 9.95 -24.13 4.34
N HIS A 89 9.66 -23.04 3.65
CA HIS A 89 10.63 -22.33 2.82
C HIS A 89 11.25 -21.10 3.50
N GLY A 90 10.87 -20.77 4.75
CA GLY A 90 11.37 -19.58 5.44
C GLY A 90 10.88 -18.28 4.79
N LEU A 91 9.67 -18.28 4.23
CA LEU A 91 9.03 -17.11 3.65
C LEU A 91 8.09 -16.45 4.65
N ALA A 92 7.78 -15.19 4.40
CA ALA A 92 6.79 -14.45 5.16
C ALA A 92 5.70 -13.90 4.24
N VAL A 93 4.47 -13.80 4.75
CA VAL A 93 3.43 -13.01 4.10
C VAL A 93 3.81 -11.55 4.23
N ALA A 94 3.90 -10.87 3.08
CA ALA A 94 4.18 -9.45 2.99
C ALA A 94 2.88 -8.64 2.89
N ILE A 95 1.90 -9.12 2.13
CA ILE A 95 0.64 -8.43 1.91
C ILE A 95 -0.50 -9.43 1.77
N GLU A 96 -1.62 -9.14 2.42
CA GLU A 96 -2.89 -9.87 2.30
C GLU A 96 -3.85 -9.06 1.42
N LEU A 97 -4.06 -9.51 0.18
CA LEU A 97 -4.87 -8.82 -0.82
C LEU A 97 -6.34 -9.28 -0.87
N ALA A 98 -6.55 -10.58 -0.68
CA ALA A 98 -7.86 -11.21 -0.63
C ALA A 98 -7.74 -12.57 0.10
N ALA A 99 -8.86 -13.25 0.33
CA ALA A 99 -8.90 -14.55 1.01
C ALA A 99 -8.08 -15.65 0.32
N ASP A 100 -7.83 -15.49 -0.98
CA ASP A 100 -7.06 -16.42 -1.82
C ASP A 100 -5.89 -15.74 -2.56
N ARG A 101 -5.47 -14.53 -2.13
CA ARG A 101 -4.48 -13.73 -2.85
C ARG A 101 -3.53 -13.00 -1.89
N TRP A 102 -2.24 -13.30 -2.01
CA TRP A 102 -1.18 -12.77 -1.14
C TRP A 102 0.05 -12.35 -1.93
N VAL A 103 0.89 -11.57 -1.26
CA VAL A 103 2.29 -11.36 -1.66
C VAL A 103 3.18 -11.97 -0.58
N LEU A 104 4.09 -12.85 -0.98
CA LEU A 104 5.11 -13.45 -0.13
C LEU A 104 6.45 -12.77 -0.35
N GLY A 105 7.25 -12.68 0.72
CA GLY A 105 8.60 -12.16 0.66
C GLY A 105 9.62 -13.05 1.37
N GLY A 106 10.86 -12.97 0.90
CA GLY A 106 11.98 -13.72 1.44
C GLY A 106 13.15 -13.81 0.47
N LEU A 107 14.06 -14.77 0.67
CA LEU A 107 15.18 -15.02 -0.23
C LEU A 107 14.68 -15.46 -1.62
N SER A 108 15.28 -14.95 -2.69
CA SER A 108 14.90 -15.27 -4.07
C SER A 108 14.88 -16.77 -4.34
N ALA A 109 15.92 -17.49 -3.95
CA ALA A 109 15.99 -18.95 -4.10
C ALA A 109 14.90 -19.70 -3.31
N ALA A 110 14.45 -19.16 -2.17
CA ALA A 110 13.36 -19.75 -1.38
C ALA A 110 12.00 -19.51 -2.07
N LEU A 111 11.80 -18.32 -2.63
CA LEU A 111 10.60 -17.99 -3.42
C LEU A 111 10.48 -18.88 -4.65
N ASP A 112 11.60 -19.18 -5.34
CA ASP A 112 11.58 -20.03 -6.53
C ASP A 112 11.22 -21.49 -6.18
N ARG A 113 11.78 -22.04 -5.07
CA ARG A 113 11.37 -23.37 -4.59
C ARG A 113 9.91 -23.43 -4.17
N ALA A 114 9.45 -22.41 -3.46
CA ALA A 114 8.04 -22.32 -3.04
C ALA A 114 7.11 -22.17 -4.26
N ALA A 115 7.51 -21.43 -5.29
CA ALA A 115 6.72 -21.30 -6.52
C ALA A 115 6.45 -22.64 -7.20
N ILE A 116 7.45 -23.53 -7.25
CA ILE A 116 7.30 -24.89 -7.81
C ILE A 116 6.27 -25.67 -7.00
N GLU A 117 6.43 -25.74 -5.68
CA GLU A 117 5.52 -26.45 -4.78
C GLU A 117 4.09 -25.91 -4.85
N LEU A 118 3.94 -24.57 -4.73
CA LEU A 118 2.62 -23.95 -4.73
C LEU A 118 1.90 -24.10 -6.07
N THR A 119 2.64 -24.07 -7.18
CA THR A 119 2.07 -24.32 -8.51
C THR A 119 1.57 -25.77 -8.66
N GLN A 120 2.29 -26.75 -8.12
CA GLN A 120 1.83 -28.14 -8.08
C GLN A 120 0.55 -28.32 -7.24
N LEU A 121 0.33 -27.43 -6.26
CA LEU A 121 -0.88 -27.39 -5.45
C LEU A 121 -2.01 -26.57 -6.09
N GLY A 122 -1.82 -26.08 -7.32
CA GLY A 122 -2.83 -25.34 -8.09
C GLY A 122 -2.78 -23.82 -7.97
N ALA A 123 -1.76 -23.26 -7.30
CA ALA A 123 -1.59 -21.81 -7.22
C ALA A 123 -1.09 -21.19 -8.52
N ARG A 124 -1.43 -19.95 -8.73
CA ARG A 124 -0.74 -19.06 -9.67
C ARG A 124 0.30 -18.23 -8.92
N CYS A 125 1.57 -18.42 -9.29
CA CYS A 125 2.70 -17.71 -8.71
C CYS A 125 3.34 -16.78 -9.73
N LYS A 126 3.64 -15.53 -9.35
CA LYS A 126 4.32 -14.57 -10.22
C LYS A 126 5.34 -13.77 -9.41
N ARG A 127 6.62 -13.85 -9.78
CA ARG A 127 7.67 -13.01 -9.23
C ARG A 127 7.38 -11.54 -9.55
N LEU A 128 7.56 -10.68 -8.55
CA LEU A 128 7.45 -9.24 -8.74
C LEU A 128 8.82 -8.65 -9.07
N SER A 129 8.85 -7.61 -9.88
CA SER A 129 10.09 -6.89 -10.23
C SER A 129 10.56 -5.99 -9.09
N ILE A 130 10.61 -6.52 -7.86
CA ILE A 130 10.98 -5.85 -6.62
C ILE A 130 12.02 -6.73 -5.93
N GLY A 131 13.25 -6.22 -5.83
CA GLY A 131 14.39 -6.92 -5.22
C GLY A 131 14.47 -6.79 -3.69
N LEU A 132 13.37 -6.46 -3.03
CA LEU A 132 13.29 -6.24 -1.59
C LEU A 132 12.15 -7.08 -1.02
N ALA A 133 12.39 -7.82 0.06
CA ALA A 133 11.35 -8.52 0.81
C ALA A 133 10.61 -7.53 1.76
N SER A 134 10.02 -6.45 1.18
CA SER A 134 9.30 -5.43 1.94
C SER A 134 8.12 -6.02 2.71
N HIS A 135 7.75 -5.37 3.81
CA HIS A 135 6.63 -5.79 4.69
C HIS A 135 6.84 -7.16 5.34
N THR A 136 8.08 -7.59 5.49
CA THR A 136 8.46 -8.84 6.15
C THR A 136 9.53 -8.59 7.20
N PRO A 137 9.81 -9.54 8.11
CA PRO A 137 10.89 -9.43 9.09
C PRO A 137 12.28 -9.14 8.49
N TRP A 138 12.50 -9.40 7.21
CA TRP A 138 13.72 -9.04 6.48
C TRP A 138 14.00 -7.54 6.48
N MET A 139 12.97 -6.72 6.67
CA MET A 139 13.08 -5.25 6.75
C MET A 139 13.22 -4.72 8.18
N ALA A 140 13.35 -5.58 9.20
CA ALA A 140 13.41 -5.14 10.60
C ALA A 140 14.56 -4.15 10.85
N GLY A 141 15.72 -4.34 10.18
CA GLY A 141 16.87 -3.42 10.27
C GLY A 141 16.62 -2.03 9.66
N ALA A 142 15.67 -1.90 8.74
CA ALA A 142 15.34 -0.61 8.12
C ALA A 142 14.45 0.27 9.04
N VAL A 143 13.69 -0.35 9.93
CA VAL A 143 12.68 0.35 10.77
C VAL A 143 13.31 1.43 11.66
N PRO A 144 14.42 1.20 12.42
CA PRO A 144 15.01 2.23 13.26
C PRO A 144 15.52 3.44 12.48
N ASP A 145 16.09 3.20 11.28
CA ASP A 145 16.62 4.26 10.43
C ASP A 145 15.48 5.13 9.90
N PHE A 146 14.47 4.52 9.30
CA PHE A 146 13.31 5.25 8.81
C PHE A 146 12.53 5.94 9.93
N ALA A 147 12.41 5.33 11.11
CA ALA A 147 11.77 5.94 12.27
C ALA A 147 12.49 7.22 12.74
N ARG A 148 13.82 7.36 12.54
CA ARG A 148 14.53 8.62 12.82
C ARG A 148 14.05 9.74 11.89
N SER A 149 13.94 9.48 10.59
CA SER A 149 13.41 10.44 9.61
C SER A 149 11.96 10.82 9.90
N VAL A 150 11.12 9.82 10.23
CA VAL A 150 9.72 10.06 10.63
C VAL A 150 9.64 10.93 11.87
N ARG A 151 10.48 10.72 12.89
CA ARG A 151 10.51 11.56 14.10
C ARG A 151 10.97 12.99 13.83
N ALA A 152 11.92 13.18 12.91
CA ALA A 152 12.41 14.50 12.51
C ALA A 152 11.42 15.29 11.63
N THR A 153 10.43 14.62 11.06
CA THR A 153 9.42 15.24 10.19
C THR A 153 8.30 15.83 11.03
N ARG A 154 7.81 17.02 10.65
CA ARG A 154 6.65 17.63 11.30
C ARG A 154 5.38 16.87 10.89
N PHE A 155 4.63 16.38 11.88
CA PHE A 155 3.32 15.76 11.71
C PHE A 155 2.22 16.69 12.27
N THR A 156 1.03 16.57 11.71
CA THR A 156 -0.20 17.14 12.25
C THR A 156 -1.26 16.05 12.35
N LEU A 157 -2.32 16.29 13.10
CA LEU A 157 -3.44 15.35 13.13
C LEU A 157 -4.14 15.29 11.77
N PRO A 158 -4.61 14.13 11.34
CA PRO A 158 -5.27 13.97 10.06
C PRO A 158 -6.58 14.76 10.01
N ARG A 159 -6.78 15.53 8.95
CA ARG A 159 -8.02 16.25 8.65
C ARG A 159 -9.09 15.33 8.03
N VAL A 160 -8.65 14.25 7.43
CA VAL A 160 -9.47 13.18 6.84
C VAL A 160 -9.06 11.86 7.50
N PRO A 161 -10.01 10.98 7.86
CA PRO A 161 -9.69 9.66 8.38
C PRO A 161 -8.69 8.93 7.49
N LEU A 162 -7.63 8.40 8.09
CA LEU A 162 -6.54 7.70 7.42
C LEU A 162 -6.45 6.26 7.94
N VAL A 163 -6.50 5.31 7.01
CA VAL A 163 -6.26 3.88 7.31
C VAL A 163 -4.79 3.58 7.10
N CYS A 164 -4.14 3.03 8.14
CA CYS A 164 -2.71 2.72 8.12
C CYS A 164 -2.44 1.25 7.85
N ASN A 165 -1.42 0.97 7.02
CA ASN A 165 -1.04 -0.38 6.59
C ASN A 165 -0.55 -1.26 7.76
N PHE A 166 0.18 -0.68 8.71
CA PHE A 166 0.78 -1.43 9.82
C PHE A 166 -0.27 -2.09 10.72
N THR A 167 -1.37 -1.38 10.98
CA THR A 167 -2.40 -1.83 11.93
C THR A 167 -3.66 -2.34 11.24
N GLY A 168 -3.85 -2.03 9.95
CA GLY A 168 -5.15 -2.19 9.31
C GLY A 168 -6.25 -1.45 10.06
N ALA A 169 -5.94 -0.26 10.61
CA ALA A 169 -6.84 0.53 11.45
C ALA A 169 -6.74 2.02 11.15
N MET A 170 -7.74 2.79 11.57
CA MET A 170 -7.69 4.24 11.55
C MET A 170 -6.94 4.74 12.77
N VAL A 171 -5.91 5.55 12.53
CA VAL A 171 -5.05 6.11 13.58
C VAL A 171 -5.39 7.58 13.78
N ARG A 172 -5.43 8.02 15.05
CA ARG A 172 -5.90 9.36 15.44
C ARG A 172 -4.91 10.17 16.27
N CYS A 173 -3.85 9.55 16.78
CA CYS A 173 -2.83 10.26 17.53
C CYS A 173 -1.48 10.27 16.79
N GLU A 174 -0.68 11.30 17.05
CA GLU A 174 0.59 11.51 16.32
C GLU A 174 1.60 10.40 16.57
N SER A 175 1.72 9.91 17.80
CA SER A 175 2.64 8.83 18.16
C SER A 175 2.36 7.55 17.37
N ASP A 176 1.08 7.21 17.23
CA ASP A 176 0.66 6.00 16.54
C ASP A 176 0.80 6.15 15.02
N LEU A 177 0.54 7.36 14.46
CA LEU A 177 0.80 7.65 13.05
C LEU A 177 2.28 7.46 12.71
N ARG A 178 3.18 7.96 13.56
CA ARG A 178 4.63 7.78 13.37
C ARG A 178 5.05 6.32 13.47
N SER A 179 4.54 5.62 14.47
CA SER A 179 4.83 4.20 14.68
C SER A 179 4.29 3.34 13.54
N ALA A 180 3.07 3.64 13.07
CA ALA A 180 2.46 2.94 11.95
C ALA A 180 3.26 3.12 10.65
N LEU A 181 3.62 4.36 10.31
CA LEU A 181 4.37 4.65 9.09
C LEU A 181 5.76 4.01 9.10
N ALA A 182 6.46 3.98 10.23
CA ALA A 182 7.76 3.33 10.33
C ALA A 182 7.65 1.80 10.38
N GLY A 183 6.69 1.28 11.17
CA GLY A 183 6.52 -0.15 11.41
C GLY A 183 6.09 -0.94 10.18
N GLN A 184 5.35 -0.32 9.26
CA GLN A 184 4.86 -1.00 8.06
C GLN A 184 5.96 -1.63 7.19
N LEU A 185 7.22 -1.15 7.29
CA LEU A 185 8.34 -1.68 6.50
C LEU A 185 8.57 -3.17 6.76
N ALA A 186 8.43 -3.60 8.01
CA ALA A 186 8.78 -4.94 8.48
C ALA A 186 7.58 -5.80 8.89
N HIS A 187 6.36 -5.30 8.69
CA HIS A 187 5.13 -6.00 9.06
C HIS A 187 4.20 -6.20 7.86
N PRO A 188 3.47 -7.31 7.81
CA PRO A 188 2.49 -7.56 6.75
C PRO A 188 1.50 -6.41 6.62
N VAL A 189 1.14 -6.09 5.37
CA VAL A 189 0.06 -5.15 5.07
C VAL A 189 -1.26 -5.92 4.99
N PRO A 190 -2.19 -5.76 5.92
CA PRO A 190 -3.50 -6.39 5.88
C PRO A 190 -4.43 -5.58 4.95
N TRP A 191 -4.13 -5.57 3.63
CA TRP A 191 -4.86 -4.72 2.68
C TRP A 191 -6.35 -5.06 2.60
N THR A 192 -6.68 -6.33 2.78
CA THR A 192 -8.09 -6.78 2.93
C THR A 192 -8.80 -5.99 4.03
N ARG A 193 -8.17 -5.88 5.21
CA ARG A 193 -8.74 -5.13 6.34
C ARG A 193 -8.78 -3.62 6.07
N CYS A 194 -7.79 -3.08 5.37
CA CYS A 194 -7.81 -1.67 4.96
C CYS A 194 -9.01 -1.37 4.06
N MET A 195 -9.29 -2.23 3.07
CA MET A 195 -10.45 -2.09 2.19
C MET A 195 -11.79 -2.22 2.96
N GLU A 196 -11.87 -3.14 3.92
CA GLU A 196 -13.05 -3.29 4.79
C GLU A 196 -13.36 -1.99 5.54
N LEU A 197 -12.36 -1.37 6.15
CA LEU A 197 -12.52 -0.09 6.86
C LEU A 197 -12.95 1.05 5.94
N VAL A 198 -12.48 1.05 4.69
CA VAL A 198 -12.97 2.00 3.69
C VAL A 198 -14.42 1.72 3.36
N ALA A 199 -14.81 0.45 3.15
CA ALA A 199 -16.19 0.05 2.85
C ALA A 199 -17.16 0.35 4.01
N GLU A 200 -16.73 0.18 5.28
CA GLU A 200 -17.50 0.54 6.48
C GLU A 200 -17.89 2.04 6.50
N ARG A 201 -17.16 2.90 5.78
CA ARG A 201 -17.51 4.33 5.62
C ARG A 201 -18.62 4.56 4.59
N ARG A 202 -19.08 3.52 3.91
CA ARG A 202 -20.12 3.59 2.89
C ARG A 202 -19.84 4.63 1.80
N PRO A 203 -18.64 4.59 1.17
CA PRO A 203 -18.34 5.49 0.09
C PRO A 203 -19.29 5.23 -1.07
N ARG A 204 -19.60 6.26 -1.85
CA ARG A 204 -20.39 6.12 -3.09
C ARG A 204 -19.55 5.77 -4.29
N CYS A 205 -18.27 6.11 -4.24
CA CYS A 205 -17.26 5.71 -5.20
C CYS A 205 -15.89 5.70 -4.55
N VAL A 206 -14.93 5.04 -5.20
CA VAL A 206 -13.52 5.01 -4.80
C VAL A 206 -12.68 5.49 -5.97
N LEU A 207 -11.76 6.41 -5.70
CA LEU A 207 -10.80 6.92 -6.69
C LEU A 207 -9.40 6.45 -6.31
N GLU A 208 -8.77 5.67 -7.19
CA GLU A 208 -7.35 5.36 -7.12
C GLU A 208 -6.55 6.52 -7.72
N VAL A 209 -5.66 7.13 -6.91
CA VAL A 209 -4.81 8.23 -7.33
C VAL A 209 -3.38 7.73 -7.40
N GLY A 210 -2.91 7.49 -8.62
CA GLY A 210 -1.57 6.97 -8.86
C GLY A 210 -1.49 6.24 -10.20
N PRO A 211 -0.31 5.80 -10.61
CA PRO A 211 -0.15 5.12 -11.88
C PRO A 211 -0.74 3.70 -11.83
N GLY A 212 -1.53 3.38 -12.85
CA GLY A 212 -2.18 2.08 -12.99
C GLY A 212 -3.59 2.03 -12.39
N SER A 213 -4.17 0.83 -12.33
CA SER A 213 -5.56 0.58 -11.92
C SER A 213 -5.71 -0.68 -11.06
N SER A 214 -4.64 -1.12 -10.42
CA SER A 214 -4.64 -2.41 -9.70
C SER A 214 -5.50 -2.39 -8.45
N LEU A 215 -5.54 -1.27 -7.73
CA LEU A 215 -6.32 -1.16 -6.50
C LEU A 215 -7.81 -0.96 -6.80
N SER A 216 -8.15 -0.19 -7.84
CA SER A 216 -9.54 -0.02 -8.28
C SER A 216 -10.12 -1.32 -8.83
N GLN A 217 -9.32 -2.13 -9.56
CA GLN A 217 -9.72 -3.47 -9.99
C GLN A 217 -9.97 -4.39 -8.78
N LEU A 218 -9.03 -4.43 -7.82
CA LEU A 218 -9.18 -5.22 -6.61
C LEU A 218 -10.40 -4.81 -5.78
N TRP A 219 -10.68 -3.50 -5.73
CA TRP A 219 -11.88 -3.00 -5.09
C TRP A 219 -13.16 -3.46 -5.80
N ASN A 220 -13.23 -3.30 -7.12
CA ASN A 220 -14.40 -3.68 -7.92
C ASN A 220 -14.68 -5.19 -7.88
N GLU A 221 -13.64 -6.03 -7.75
CA GLU A 221 -13.81 -7.47 -7.55
C GLU A 221 -14.50 -7.79 -6.21
N ARG A 222 -14.20 -7.01 -5.16
CA ARG A 222 -14.69 -7.26 -3.80
C ARG A 222 -15.99 -6.53 -3.47
N TYR A 223 -16.18 -5.32 -3.99
CA TYR A 223 -17.30 -4.42 -3.72
C TYR A 223 -17.90 -3.88 -5.03
N PRO A 224 -18.48 -4.75 -5.88
CA PRO A 224 -18.97 -4.36 -7.20
C PRO A 224 -20.11 -3.33 -7.16
N GLU A 225 -20.79 -3.17 -6.02
CA GLU A 225 -21.84 -2.19 -5.80
C GLU A 225 -21.34 -0.75 -5.59
N VAL A 226 -20.03 -0.57 -5.31
CA VAL A 226 -19.40 0.73 -5.11
C VAL A 226 -18.34 0.91 -6.19
N PRO A 227 -18.58 1.70 -7.24
CA PRO A 227 -17.66 1.81 -8.37
C PRO A 227 -16.32 2.40 -7.96
N ALA A 228 -15.23 1.77 -8.39
CA ALA A 228 -13.88 2.30 -8.26
C ALA A 228 -13.27 2.52 -9.63
N ARG A 229 -12.56 3.64 -9.80
CA ARG A 229 -11.78 3.95 -11.01
C ARG A 229 -10.43 4.54 -10.66
N SER A 230 -9.46 4.31 -11.52
CA SER A 230 -8.17 5.00 -11.46
C SER A 230 -8.24 6.35 -12.15
N ALA A 231 -7.51 7.33 -11.62
CA ALA A 231 -7.32 8.63 -12.29
C ALA A 231 -6.69 8.47 -13.69
N ASP A 232 -5.86 7.44 -13.90
CA ASP A 232 -5.22 7.12 -15.19
C ASP A 232 -6.22 6.73 -16.29
N GLU A 233 -7.47 6.41 -15.96
CA GLU A 233 -8.50 6.09 -16.92
C GLU A 233 -9.13 7.34 -17.57
N PHE A 234 -8.77 8.51 -17.10
CA PHE A 234 -9.35 9.78 -17.53
C PHE A 234 -8.33 10.64 -18.29
N ARG A 235 -8.83 11.50 -19.15
CA ARG A 235 -7.97 12.38 -19.98
C ARG A 235 -7.63 13.71 -19.31
N SER A 236 -8.32 14.07 -18.22
CA SER A 236 -8.07 15.31 -17.49
C SER A 236 -8.58 15.24 -16.05
N ALA A 237 -8.11 16.15 -15.20
CA ALA A 237 -8.54 16.28 -13.82
C ALA A 237 -10.04 16.62 -13.70
N GLU A 238 -10.56 17.43 -14.63
CA GLU A 238 -11.98 17.80 -14.69
C GLU A 238 -12.86 16.57 -14.99
N ALA A 239 -12.37 15.65 -15.85
CA ALA A 239 -13.09 14.41 -16.16
C ALA A 239 -13.11 13.48 -14.94
N VAL A 240 -12.02 13.39 -14.16
CA VAL A 240 -12.00 12.68 -12.88
C VAL A 240 -13.02 13.28 -11.92
N ALA A 241 -13.02 14.61 -11.77
CA ALA A 241 -13.91 15.31 -10.85
C ALA A 241 -15.38 15.13 -11.26
N ALA A 242 -15.69 15.27 -12.54
CA ALA A 242 -17.06 15.05 -13.06
C ALA A 242 -17.57 13.64 -12.75
N TRP A 243 -16.71 12.62 -12.94
CA TRP A 243 -17.07 11.25 -12.60
C TRP A 243 -17.29 11.08 -11.08
N ALA A 244 -16.38 11.55 -10.24
CA ALA A 244 -16.46 11.38 -8.79
C ALA A 244 -17.68 12.11 -8.20
N ILE A 245 -17.98 13.33 -8.66
CA ILE A 245 -19.16 14.10 -8.25
C ILE A 245 -20.44 13.40 -8.71
N GLY A 246 -20.50 12.97 -9.98
CA GLY A 246 -21.65 12.24 -10.51
C GLY A 246 -21.94 10.93 -9.76
N ALA A 247 -20.90 10.14 -9.48
CA ALA A 247 -20.99 8.90 -8.73
C ALA A 247 -21.36 9.14 -7.25
N SER A 248 -20.91 10.26 -6.64
CA SER A 248 -21.25 10.62 -5.27
C SER A 248 -22.68 11.09 -5.09
N GLY A 249 -23.39 11.47 -6.18
CA GLY A 249 -24.74 12.04 -6.14
C GLY A 249 -24.80 13.43 -5.50
N LEU A 250 -23.65 14.10 -5.35
CA LEU A 250 -23.55 15.51 -4.97
C LEU A 250 -23.83 16.34 -6.23
N ARG A 251 -24.94 17.08 -6.21
CA ARG A 251 -25.28 18.10 -7.25
C ARG A 251 -24.96 19.48 -6.73
#